data_4c6f2c7e553abf33bf6ca935b516fb68
#
_entry.id   4c6f2c7e553abf33bf6ca935b516fb68
#
_cell.length_a   1.000
_cell.length_b   1.000
_cell.length_c   1.000
_cell.angle_alpha   90.00
_cell.angle_beta   90.00
_cell.angle_gamma   90.00
#
_symmetry.space_group_name_H-M   'P 1'
#
loop_
_entity.id
_entity.type
_entity.pdbx_description
1 polymer ?
#
loop_
_entity_poly.entity_id
_entity_poly.type
_entity_poly.pdbx_seq_one_letter_code
_entity_poly.pdbx_strand_id
1 'polypeptide(L)'
;NTVAVSDAIKKRLDSLNLPGDIKYEILFNSADNVNNAIKGVLDTAWQGGLFAVIILMIYLWNVRTVLIIAISIPMSIIVTFTLMYFFGTTLNIISLSGLVLGIGMMVDNSIVVLENIFYYRNNGYGKYSSAIDGTSTVALAISASTLTTIAVFLPFLFVEGQTGQMFR
;
A
#
# COMPACT_ATOMS: atom_id res chain seq x y z
N ASN A 1 18.74 -3.28 -7.65
CA ASN A 1 18.37 -3.27 -6.22
C ASN A 1 19.49 -2.59 -5.43
N THR A 2 19.31 -1.30 -5.09
CA THR A 2 20.30 -0.44 -4.42
C THR A 2 20.78 -1.05 -3.09
N VAL A 3 19.88 -1.66 -2.33
CA VAL A 3 20.20 -2.28 -1.04
C VAL A 3 21.12 -3.49 -1.24
N ALA A 4 20.77 -4.39 -2.16
CA ALA A 4 21.60 -5.58 -2.42
C ALA A 4 23.02 -5.23 -2.95
N VAL A 5 23.12 -4.20 -3.80
CA VAL A 5 24.41 -3.70 -4.29
C VAL A 5 25.23 -3.09 -3.16
N SER A 6 24.61 -2.27 -2.31
CA SER A 6 25.29 -1.66 -1.17
C SER A 6 25.80 -2.70 -0.18
N ASP A 7 24.99 -3.72 0.14
CA ASP A 7 25.38 -4.80 1.04
C ASP A 7 26.54 -5.63 0.45
N ALA A 8 26.51 -5.88 -0.87
CA ALA A 8 27.62 -6.55 -1.55
C ALA A 8 28.92 -5.73 -1.51
N ILE A 9 28.81 -4.40 -1.69
CA ILE A 9 29.96 -3.49 -1.60
C ILE A 9 30.51 -3.45 -0.17
N LYS A 10 29.66 -3.29 0.85
CA LYS A 10 30.06 -3.32 2.26
C LYS A 10 30.80 -4.62 2.59
N LYS A 11 30.20 -5.76 2.23
CA LYS A 11 30.80 -7.08 2.45
C LYS A 11 32.17 -7.21 1.73
N ARG A 12 32.31 -6.62 0.55
CA ARG A 12 33.58 -6.61 -0.18
C ARG A 12 34.61 -5.73 0.49
N LEU A 13 34.21 -4.55 0.94
CA LEU A 13 35.11 -3.61 1.67
C LEU A 13 35.60 -4.22 2.99
N ASP A 14 34.72 -4.86 3.76
CA ASP A 14 35.06 -5.54 5.01
C ASP A 14 36.00 -6.73 4.79
N SER A 15 35.93 -7.35 3.60
CA SER A 15 36.84 -8.46 3.23
C SER A 15 38.22 -8.00 2.71
N LEU A 16 38.42 -6.70 2.51
CA LEU A 16 39.72 -6.16 2.09
C LEU A 16 40.68 -6.15 3.28
N ASN A 17 41.80 -6.82 3.11
CA ASN A 17 42.90 -6.77 4.07
C ASN A 17 43.70 -5.47 3.85
N LEU A 18 43.19 -4.37 4.44
CA LEU A 18 43.85 -3.07 4.35
C LEU A 18 45.07 -3.04 5.27
N PRO A 19 46.20 -2.42 4.86
CA PRO A 19 47.32 -2.17 5.75
C PRO A 19 46.85 -1.41 6.99
N GLY A 20 47.46 -1.71 8.16
CA GLY A 20 46.96 -1.25 9.46
C GLY A 20 46.79 0.26 9.66
N ASP A 21 47.37 1.07 8.77
CA ASP A 21 47.29 2.54 8.79
C ASP A 21 46.13 3.11 7.95
N ILE A 22 45.43 2.27 7.17
CA ILE A 22 44.36 2.72 6.30
C ILE A 22 43.00 2.34 6.92
N LYS A 23 42.21 3.36 7.25
CA LYS A 23 40.82 3.20 7.68
C LYS A 23 39.90 3.79 6.60
N TYR A 24 38.82 3.11 6.30
CA TYR A 24 37.78 3.68 5.43
C TYR A 24 36.54 4.07 6.24
N GLU A 25 35.88 5.12 5.82
CA GLU A 25 34.60 5.56 6.38
C GLU A 25 33.58 5.71 5.25
N ILE A 26 32.42 5.16 5.46
CA ILE A 26 31.31 5.30 4.49
C ILE A 26 30.59 6.60 4.79
N LEU A 27 30.87 7.65 4.05
CA LEU A 27 30.27 8.97 4.23
C LEU A 27 28.82 9.03 3.80
N PHE A 28 28.42 8.24 2.81
CA PHE A 28 27.07 8.22 2.27
C PHE A 28 26.71 6.84 1.78
N ASN A 29 25.54 6.34 2.21
CA ASN A 29 25.00 5.08 1.76
C ASN A 29 23.55 5.24 1.32
N SER A 30 23.30 5.14 0.02
CA SER A 30 21.95 5.23 -0.53
C SER A 30 21.00 4.13 -0.02
N ALA A 31 21.53 2.96 0.36
CA ALA A 31 20.72 1.88 0.92
C ALA A 31 20.10 2.24 2.27
N ASP A 32 20.80 3.01 3.11
CA ASP A 32 20.27 3.42 4.41
C ASP A 32 19.11 4.41 4.22
N ASN A 33 19.17 5.28 3.21
CA ASN A 33 18.06 6.15 2.86
C ASN A 33 16.85 5.36 2.36
N VAL A 34 17.04 4.36 1.51
CA VAL A 34 15.97 3.48 1.04
C VAL A 34 15.34 2.70 2.19
N ASN A 35 16.15 2.11 3.07
CA ASN A 35 15.66 1.37 4.22
C ASN A 35 14.89 2.27 5.21
N ASN A 36 15.40 3.48 5.47
CA ASN A 36 14.72 4.46 6.32
C ASN A 36 13.40 4.93 5.70
N ALA A 37 13.37 5.12 4.39
CA ALA A 37 12.14 5.47 3.70
C ALA A 37 11.11 4.33 3.74
N ILE A 38 11.53 3.07 3.49
CA ILE A 38 10.66 1.89 3.61
C ILE A 38 10.10 1.80 5.03
N LYS A 39 10.96 1.93 6.04
CA LYS A 39 10.55 1.89 7.44
C LYS A 39 9.58 3.02 7.77
N GLY A 40 9.86 4.25 7.33
CA GLY A 40 8.98 5.40 7.52
C GLY A 40 7.60 5.21 6.88
N VAL A 41 7.54 4.62 5.67
CA VAL A 41 6.27 4.29 5.00
C VAL A 41 5.49 3.22 5.78
N LEU A 42 6.17 2.17 6.25
CA LEU A 42 5.52 1.10 7.04
C LEU A 42 5.00 1.64 8.39
N ASP A 43 5.79 2.47 9.07
CA ASP A 43 5.38 3.11 10.33
C ASP A 43 4.18 4.04 10.11
N THR A 44 4.18 4.83 9.02
CA THR A 44 3.06 5.70 8.65
C THR A 44 1.82 4.90 8.26
N ALA A 45 1.98 3.81 7.51
CA ALA A 45 0.89 2.92 7.13
C ALA A 45 0.25 2.25 8.35
N TRP A 46 1.07 1.80 9.31
CA TRP A 46 0.59 1.23 10.58
C TRP A 46 -0.17 2.26 11.41
N GLN A 47 0.41 3.45 11.61
CA GLN A 47 -0.23 4.53 12.37
C GLN A 47 -1.52 4.98 11.69
N GLY A 48 -1.49 5.23 10.37
CA GLY A 48 -2.67 5.60 9.59
C GLY A 48 -3.76 4.53 9.63
N GLY A 49 -3.38 3.26 9.51
CA GLY A 49 -4.29 2.13 9.65
C GLY A 49 -4.95 2.06 11.04
N LEU A 50 -4.17 2.27 12.10
CA LEU A 50 -4.69 2.32 13.47
C LEU A 50 -5.67 3.49 13.66
N PHE A 51 -5.32 4.70 13.19
CA PHE A 51 -6.22 5.85 13.24
C PHE A 51 -7.49 5.60 12.43
N ALA A 52 -7.41 5.01 11.24
CA ALA A 52 -8.58 4.67 10.45
C ALA A 52 -9.50 3.71 11.19
N VAL A 53 -8.97 2.66 11.83
CA VAL A 53 -9.75 1.72 12.64
C VAL A 53 -10.45 2.43 13.80
N ILE A 54 -9.75 3.33 14.51
CA ILE A 54 -10.33 4.10 15.62
C ILE A 54 -11.48 4.98 15.12
N ILE A 55 -11.28 5.73 14.04
CA ILE A 55 -12.30 6.60 13.44
C ILE A 55 -13.51 5.78 13.01
N LEU A 56 -13.27 4.65 12.31
CA LEU A 56 -14.34 3.74 11.89
C LEU A 56 -15.09 3.13 13.07
N MET A 57 -14.41 2.83 14.17
CA MET A 57 -15.03 2.33 15.39
C MET A 57 -16.00 3.36 15.99
N ILE A 58 -15.60 4.65 15.98
CA ILE A 58 -16.43 5.77 16.46
C ILE A 58 -17.61 6.00 15.52
N TYR A 59 -17.41 5.92 14.20
CA TYR A 59 -18.42 6.23 13.20
C TYR A 59 -19.46 5.10 13.03
N LEU A 60 -19.00 3.86 12.89
CA LEU A 60 -19.87 2.71 12.57
C LEU A 60 -20.49 2.05 13.81
N TRP A 61 -19.98 2.31 15.01
CA TRP A 61 -20.42 1.69 16.27
C TRP A 61 -20.60 0.16 16.21
N ASN A 62 -19.94 -0.50 15.26
CA ASN A 62 -20.06 -1.92 15.00
C ASN A 62 -18.69 -2.57 14.82
N VAL A 63 -18.20 -3.21 15.88
CA VAL A 63 -16.90 -3.87 15.91
C VAL A 63 -16.71 -4.90 14.79
N ARG A 64 -17.77 -5.63 14.42
CA ARG A 64 -17.68 -6.65 13.36
C ARG A 64 -17.37 -6.04 12.00
N THR A 65 -18.02 -4.93 11.68
CA THR A 65 -17.78 -4.19 10.43
C THR A 65 -16.38 -3.65 10.38
N VAL A 66 -15.92 -3.04 11.48
CA VAL A 66 -14.55 -2.52 11.59
C VAL A 66 -13.51 -3.63 11.44
N LEU A 67 -13.75 -4.81 12.03
CA LEU A 67 -12.86 -5.97 11.87
C LEU A 67 -12.80 -6.48 10.42
N ILE A 68 -13.92 -6.48 9.69
CA ILE A 68 -13.93 -6.88 8.27
C ILE A 68 -13.03 -5.93 7.47
N ILE A 69 -13.18 -4.62 7.67
CA ILE A 69 -12.36 -3.60 6.99
C ILE A 69 -10.89 -3.75 7.43
N ALA A 70 -10.62 -3.89 8.72
CA ALA A 70 -9.28 -4.04 9.25
C ALA A 70 -8.53 -5.26 8.69
N ILE A 71 -9.23 -6.37 8.43
CA ILE A 71 -8.65 -7.57 7.81
C ILE A 71 -8.44 -7.36 6.30
N SER A 72 -9.29 -6.60 5.63
CA SER A 72 -9.15 -6.35 4.19
C SER A 72 -7.86 -5.60 3.83
N ILE A 73 -7.37 -4.72 4.74
CA ILE A 73 -6.12 -3.97 4.54
C ILE A 73 -4.91 -4.90 4.38
N PRO A 74 -4.55 -5.77 5.34
CA PRO A 74 -3.40 -6.65 5.18
C PRO A 74 -3.57 -7.65 4.03
N MET A 75 -4.79 -8.11 3.75
CA MET A 75 -5.05 -8.97 2.60
C MET A 75 -4.73 -8.26 1.28
N SER A 76 -5.12 -7.00 1.14
CA SER A 76 -4.81 -6.20 -0.04
C SER A 76 -3.31 -5.96 -0.21
N ILE A 77 -2.60 -5.70 0.88
CA ILE A 77 -1.14 -5.55 0.88
C ILE A 77 -0.46 -6.84 0.37
N ILE A 78 -0.88 -7.99 0.87
CA ILE A 78 -0.34 -9.30 0.46
C ILE A 78 -0.59 -9.53 -1.03
N VAL A 79 -1.82 -9.28 -1.52
CA VAL A 79 -2.16 -9.42 -2.94
C VAL A 79 -1.32 -8.48 -3.79
N THR A 80 -1.15 -7.22 -3.36
CA THR A 80 -0.35 -6.24 -4.10
C THR A 80 1.12 -6.64 -4.17
N PHE A 81 1.72 -7.08 -3.07
CA PHE A 81 3.10 -7.56 -3.08
C PHE A 81 3.26 -8.81 -3.95
N THR A 82 2.27 -9.70 -3.95
CA THR A 82 2.27 -10.87 -4.82
C THR A 82 2.27 -10.45 -6.29
N LEU A 83 1.41 -9.51 -6.67
CA LEU A 83 1.37 -8.97 -8.04
C LEU A 83 2.68 -8.25 -8.40
N MET A 84 3.22 -7.41 -7.51
CA MET A 84 4.51 -6.74 -7.73
C MET A 84 5.63 -7.76 -7.99
N TYR A 85 5.65 -8.86 -7.26
CA TYR A 85 6.62 -9.94 -7.48
C TYR A 85 6.47 -10.55 -8.88
N PHE A 86 5.25 -10.87 -9.32
CA PHE A 86 5.01 -11.45 -10.66
C PHE A 86 5.33 -10.48 -11.80
N PHE A 87 5.11 -9.18 -11.61
CA PHE A 87 5.42 -8.16 -12.61
C PHE A 87 6.86 -7.66 -12.54
N GLY A 88 7.68 -8.17 -11.62
CA GLY A 88 9.08 -7.76 -11.45
C GLY A 88 9.24 -6.32 -10.96
N THR A 89 8.19 -5.73 -10.37
CA THR A 89 8.23 -4.36 -9.84
C THR A 89 9.05 -4.33 -8.55
N THR A 90 9.98 -3.39 -8.45
CA THR A 90 10.84 -3.25 -7.27
C THR A 90 10.15 -2.44 -6.17
N LEU A 91 10.43 -2.82 -4.92
CA LEU A 91 10.06 -2.01 -3.76
C LEU A 91 10.95 -0.76 -3.70
N ASN A 92 10.35 0.38 -3.92
CA ASN A 92 10.98 1.69 -3.79
C ASN A 92 10.02 2.67 -3.12
N ILE A 93 10.49 3.89 -2.82
CA ILE A 93 9.68 4.92 -2.14
C ILE A 93 8.39 5.22 -2.91
N ILE A 94 8.43 5.23 -4.24
CA ILE A 94 7.29 5.57 -5.08
C ILE A 94 6.27 4.44 -5.09
N SER A 95 6.72 3.19 -5.29
CA SER A 95 5.83 2.02 -5.27
C SER A 95 5.16 1.84 -3.90
N LEU A 96 5.89 2.10 -2.81
CA LEU A 96 5.34 2.06 -1.46
C LEU A 96 4.37 3.21 -1.18
N SER A 97 4.66 4.42 -1.67
CA SER A 97 3.74 5.56 -1.56
C SER A 97 2.43 5.30 -2.34
N GLY A 98 2.53 4.73 -3.53
CA GLY A 98 1.38 4.29 -4.32
C GLY A 98 0.56 3.21 -3.61
N LEU A 99 1.24 2.26 -2.95
CA LEU A 99 0.58 1.23 -2.14
C LEU A 99 -0.24 1.86 -1.00
N VAL A 100 0.34 2.79 -0.23
CA VAL A 100 -0.34 3.47 0.88
C VAL A 100 -1.57 4.25 0.39
N LEU A 101 -1.42 4.97 -0.73
CA LEU A 101 -2.54 5.68 -1.35
C LEU A 101 -3.64 4.72 -1.81
N GLY A 102 -3.27 3.61 -2.46
CA GLY A 102 -4.21 2.59 -2.92
C GLY A 102 -4.98 1.93 -1.78
N ILE A 103 -4.31 1.66 -0.64
CA ILE A 103 -4.95 1.14 0.57
C ILE A 103 -6.02 2.11 1.07
N GLY A 104 -5.73 3.41 1.14
CA GLY A 104 -6.71 4.43 1.55
C GLY A 104 -7.97 4.40 0.69
N MET A 105 -7.82 4.43 -0.62
CA MET A 105 -8.96 4.37 -1.55
C MET A 105 -9.74 3.05 -1.46
N MET A 106 -9.07 1.93 -1.20
CA MET A 106 -9.73 0.64 -1.02
C MET A 106 -10.54 0.59 0.27
N VAL A 107 -10.04 1.18 1.35
CA VAL A 107 -10.77 1.28 2.62
C VAL A 107 -12.07 2.07 2.42
N ASP A 108 -12.01 3.21 1.73
CA ASP A 108 -13.19 4.03 1.45
C ASP A 108 -14.24 3.25 0.65
N ASN A 109 -13.83 2.54 -0.40
CA ASN A 109 -14.73 1.68 -1.18
C ASN A 109 -15.36 0.57 -0.31
N SER A 110 -14.59 -0.03 0.59
CA SER A 110 -15.07 -1.07 1.50
C SER A 110 -16.11 -0.52 2.48
N ILE A 111 -15.93 0.71 2.96
CA ILE A 111 -16.90 1.39 3.84
C ILE A 111 -18.21 1.58 3.11
N VAL A 112 -18.19 2.11 1.88
CA VAL A 112 -19.40 2.36 1.07
C VAL A 112 -20.18 1.07 0.82
N VAL A 113 -19.48 -0.03 0.48
CA VAL A 113 -20.13 -1.34 0.28
C VAL A 113 -20.80 -1.83 1.55
N LEU A 114 -20.09 -1.81 2.68
CA LEU A 114 -20.60 -2.30 3.95
C LEU A 114 -21.77 -1.44 4.45
N GLU A 115 -21.68 -0.12 4.34
CA GLU A 115 -22.74 0.79 4.71
C GLU A 115 -24.04 0.48 3.91
N ASN A 116 -23.89 0.24 2.60
CA ASN A 116 -25.04 -0.08 1.76
C ASN A 116 -25.62 -1.47 2.06
N ILE A 117 -24.79 -2.47 2.36
CA ILE A 117 -25.26 -3.78 2.85
C ILE A 117 -26.05 -3.62 4.15
N PHE A 118 -25.57 -2.80 5.09
CA PHE A 118 -26.28 -2.53 6.34
C PHE A 118 -27.58 -1.76 6.11
N TYR A 119 -27.61 -0.83 5.18
CA TYR A 119 -28.83 -0.14 4.79
C TYR A 119 -29.91 -1.13 4.35
N TYR A 120 -29.61 -2.06 3.44
CA TYR A 120 -30.55 -3.11 3.02
C TYR A 120 -30.94 -4.01 4.19
N ARG A 121 -29.99 -4.35 5.04
CA ARG A 121 -30.23 -5.19 6.22
C ARG A 121 -31.19 -4.54 7.20
N ASN A 122 -31.05 -3.26 7.46
CA ASN A 122 -31.92 -2.50 8.36
C ASN A 122 -33.34 -2.28 7.77
N ASN A 123 -33.47 -2.34 6.45
CA ASN A 123 -34.76 -2.29 5.76
C ASN A 123 -35.44 -3.67 5.66
N GLY A 124 -35.00 -4.67 6.41
CA GLY A 124 -35.69 -5.96 6.54
C GLY A 124 -35.27 -7.02 5.51
N TYR A 125 -34.32 -6.75 4.64
CA TYR A 125 -33.82 -7.75 3.69
C TYR A 125 -33.10 -8.88 4.40
N GLY A 126 -33.17 -10.10 3.84
CA GLY A 126 -32.42 -11.26 4.30
C GLY A 126 -30.88 -11.04 4.21
N LYS A 127 -30.10 -11.82 4.96
CA LYS A 127 -28.62 -11.67 4.98
C LYS A 127 -28.00 -11.76 3.58
N TYR A 128 -28.42 -12.73 2.79
CA TYR A 128 -27.89 -12.94 1.44
C TYR A 128 -28.34 -11.86 0.47
N SER A 129 -29.63 -11.52 0.48
CA SER A 129 -30.18 -10.44 -0.36
C SER A 129 -29.52 -9.11 -0.04
N SER A 130 -29.33 -8.78 1.25
CA SER A 130 -28.66 -7.54 1.65
C SER A 130 -27.22 -7.47 1.11
N ALA A 131 -26.50 -8.59 1.13
CA ALA A 131 -25.13 -8.63 0.62
C ALA A 131 -25.08 -8.47 -0.91
N ILE A 132 -25.98 -9.15 -1.63
CA ILE A 132 -26.02 -9.10 -3.11
C ILE A 132 -26.54 -7.73 -3.57
N ASP A 133 -27.73 -7.34 -3.10
CA ASP A 133 -28.39 -6.12 -3.56
C ASP A 133 -27.63 -4.86 -3.09
N GLY A 134 -27.16 -4.88 -1.83
CA GLY A 134 -26.35 -3.81 -1.28
C GLY A 134 -25.04 -3.61 -2.04
N THR A 135 -24.36 -4.68 -2.40
CA THR A 135 -23.12 -4.57 -3.19
C THR A 135 -23.41 -4.16 -4.63
N SER A 136 -24.43 -4.76 -5.28
CA SER A 136 -24.74 -4.47 -6.69
C SER A 136 -25.14 -3.02 -6.92
N THR A 137 -25.84 -2.40 -5.97
CA THR A 137 -26.27 -1.00 -6.06
C THR A 137 -25.11 -0.03 -6.15
N VAL A 138 -24.00 -0.29 -5.45
CA VAL A 138 -22.82 0.60 -5.43
C VAL A 138 -21.70 0.13 -6.36
N ALA A 139 -21.78 -1.09 -6.89
CA ALA A 139 -20.72 -1.70 -7.70
C ALA A 139 -20.31 -0.85 -8.91
N LEU A 140 -21.29 -0.28 -9.62
CA LEU A 140 -21.02 0.57 -10.80
C LEU A 140 -20.27 1.86 -10.38
N ALA A 141 -20.70 2.50 -9.30
CA ALA A 141 -20.09 3.74 -8.83
C ALA A 141 -18.62 3.50 -8.37
N ILE A 142 -18.40 2.41 -7.63
CA ILE A 142 -17.04 2.02 -7.17
C ILE A 142 -16.15 1.66 -8.36
N SER A 143 -16.67 0.88 -9.31
CA SER A 143 -15.93 0.51 -10.52
C SER A 143 -15.56 1.75 -11.35
N ALA A 144 -16.48 2.69 -11.52
CA ALA A 144 -16.24 3.95 -12.23
C ALA A 144 -15.20 4.80 -11.50
N SER A 145 -15.28 4.94 -10.18
CA SER A 145 -14.30 5.67 -9.37
C SER A 145 -12.91 5.05 -9.49
N THR A 146 -12.81 3.74 -9.36
CA THR A 146 -11.53 3.01 -9.50
C THR A 146 -10.94 3.19 -10.90
N LEU A 147 -11.76 3.06 -11.94
CA LEU A 147 -11.33 3.25 -13.33
C LEU A 147 -10.85 4.68 -13.60
N THR A 148 -11.54 5.68 -13.01
CA THR A 148 -11.13 7.09 -13.09
C THR A 148 -9.76 7.28 -12.44
N THR A 149 -9.55 6.70 -11.27
CA THR A 149 -8.24 6.73 -10.58
C THR A 149 -7.15 6.12 -11.45
N ILE A 150 -7.39 4.93 -12.03
CA ILE A 150 -6.44 4.29 -12.96
C ILE A 150 -6.15 5.22 -14.16
N ALA A 151 -7.17 5.83 -14.76
CA ALA A 151 -7.01 6.72 -15.89
C ALA A 151 -6.18 7.97 -15.55
N VAL A 152 -6.27 8.49 -14.34
CA VAL A 152 -5.45 9.61 -13.86
C VAL A 152 -3.97 9.21 -13.69
N PHE A 153 -3.70 8.00 -13.21
CA PHE A 153 -2.33 7.52 -13.01
C PHE A 153 -1.70 6.92 -14.28
N LEU A 154 -2.51 6.47 -15.25
CA LEU A 154 -2.03 5.85 -16.49
C LEU A 154 -0.99 6.70 -17.25
N PRO A 155 -1.13 8.04 -17.39
CA PRO A 155 -0.14 8.86 -18.07
C PRO A 155 1.26 8.80 -17.46
N PHE A 156 1.39 8.54 -16.15
CA PHE A 156 2.71 8.44 -15.50
C PHE A 156 3.55 7.28 -16.04
N LEU A 157 2.93 6.24 -16.59
CA LEU A 157 3.64 5.12 -17.22
C LEU A 157 4.37 5.54 -18.51
N PHE A 158 3.94 6.62 -19.15
CA PHE A 158 4.49 7.13 -20.41
C PHE A 158 5.45 8.30 -20.22
N VAL A 159 5.71 8.71 -18.95
CA VAL A 159 6.67 9.76 -18.65
C VAL A 159 8.08 9.25 -18.92
N GLU A 160 8.84 9.97 -19.75
CA GLU A 160 10.23 9.67 -20.08
C GLU A 160 11.22 10.50 -19.25
N GLY A 161 12.51 10.10 -19.27
CA GLY A 161 13.57 10.79 -18.56
C GLY A 161 13.79 10.32 -17.13
N GLN A 162 14.46 11.13 -16.31
CA GLN A 162 14.76 10.80 -14.91
C GLN A 162 13.49 10.58 -14.08
N THR A 163 12.46 11.38 -14.32
CA THR A 163 11.16 11.23 -13.66
C THR A 163 10.50 9.90 -14.02
N GLY A 164 10.53 9.52 -15.30
CA GLY A 164 9.99 8.23 -15.74
C GLY A 164 10.73 7.02 -15.14
N GLN A 165 12.04 7.14 -14.92
CA GLN A 165 12.82 6.10 -14.24
C GLN A 165 12.46 5.97 -12.75
N MET A 166 11.99 7.03 -12.13
CA MET A 166 11.52 7.00 -10.73
C MET A 166 10.14 6.35 -10.60
N PHE A 167 9.30 6.39 -11.65
CA PHE A 167 7.93 5.82 -11.66
C PHE A 167 7.85 4.40 -12.24
N ARG A 168 8.90 3.90 -12.82
CA ARG A 168 9.02 2.51 -13.31
C ARG A 168 9.75 1.63 -12.30
#